data_8e3c03ded2bc9ed5583d0083ae058b43
#
_entry.id   8e3c03ded2bc9ed5583d0083ae058b43
#
_cell.length_a   1.000
_cell.length_b   1.000
_cell.length_c   1.000
_cell.angle_alpha   90.00
_cell.angle_beta   90.00
_cell.angle_gamma   90.00
#
_symmetry.space_group_name_H-M   'P 1'
#
loop_
_entity.id
_entity.type
_entity.pdbx_description
1 polymer ?
#
loop_
_entity_poly.entity_id
_entity_poly.type
_entity_poly.pdbx_seq_one_letter_code
_entity_poly.pdbx_strand_id
1 'polypeptide(L)'
;MSLLNSFSIGDVVDRAVLAAKNAFPAWSSLSIPSRAEYLMKAATEVERRLEEFAVAEAKDQGKPLSLSLKIDIPRVLTNLRAFAEGQKHLLETSNSMVSVEHQ
;
A
#
# COMPACT_ATOMS: atom_id res chain seq x y z
N MET A 1 26.31 5.24 -3.61
CA MET A 1 25.97 3.94 -4.08
C MET A 1 25.07 3.20 -3.14
N SER A 2 24.08 2.56 -3.64
CA SER A 2 23.06 1.98 -2.78
C SER A 2 23.59 0.78 -1.99
N LEU A 3 23.03 0.58 -0.80
CA LEU A 3 23.30 -0.59 0.05
C LEU A 3 22.98 -1.90 -0.67
N LEU A 4 22.22 -1.86 -1.76
CA LEU A 4 21.86 -3.04 -2.56
C LEU A 4 23.09 -3.76 -3.16
N ASN A 5 24.19 -3.04 -3.37
CA ASN A 5 25.40 -3.65 -3.90
C ASN A 5 26.21 -4.46 -2.85
N SER A 6 25.88 -4.28 -1.56
CA SER A 6 26.53 -4.99 -0.47
C SER A 6 25.85 -6.32 -0.13
N PHE A 7 24.65 -6.58 -0.71
CA PHE A 7 23.83 -7.75 -0.41
C PHE A 7 23.41 -8.47 -1.68
N SER A 8 23.28 -9.79 -1.61
CA SER A 8 22.66 -10.56 -2.69
C SER A 8 21.18 -10.22 -2.81
N ILE A 9 20.58 -10.51 -3.96
CA ILE A 9 19.14 -10.32 -4.17
C ILE A 9 18.33 -11.12 -3.13
N GLY A 10 18.75 -12.37 -2.84
CA GLY A 10 18.12 -13.19 -1.83
C GLY A 10 18.13 -12.55 -0.45
N ASP A 11 19.28 -11.98 -0.04
CA ASP A 11 19.40 -11.30 1.25
C ASP A 11 18.49 -10.08 1.34
N VAL A 12 18.37 -9.30 0.26
CA VAL A 12 17.49 -8.12 0.20
C VAL A 12 16.03 -8.55 0.37
N VAL A 13 15.62 -9.61 -0.33
CA VAL A 13 14.25 -10.15 -0.24
C VAL A 13 13.97 -10.68 1.17
N ASP A 14 14.89 -11.46 1.73
CA ASP A 14 14.72 -12.01 3.07
C ASP A 14 14.58 -10.92 4.13
N ARG A 15 15.38 -9.86 4.04
CA ARG A 15 15.31 -8.73 4.95
C ARG A 15 13.97 -7.98 4.83
N ALA A 16 13.47 -7.82 3.61
CA ALA A 16 12.18 -7.18 3.38
C ALA A 16 11.04 -8.00 4.00
N VAL A 17 11.05 -9.31 3.79
CA VAL A 17 10.05 -10.22 4.36
C VAL A 17 10.12 -10.21 5.89
N LEU A 18 11.32 -10.26 6.46
CA LEU A 18 11.50 -10.23 7.91
C LEU A 18 10.98 -8.92 8.51
N ALA A 19 11.26 -7.79 7.87
CA ALA A 19 10.78 -6.49 8.31
C ALA A 19 9.25 -6.44 8.32
N ALA A 20 8.61 -6.95 7.28
CA ALA A 20 7.16 -7.03 7.19
C ALA A 20 6.57 -7.95 8.27
N LYS A 21 7.19 -9.11 8.48
CA LYS A 21 6.77 -10.07 9.50
C LYS A 21 6.87 -9.48 10.91
N ASN A 22 7.94 -8.75 11.19
CA ASN A 22 8.15 -8.11 12.49
C ASN A 22 7.18 -6.95 12.73
N ALA A 23 6.73 -6.27 11.67
CA ALA A 23 5.76 -5.18 11.76
C ALA A 23 4.31 -5.68 11.89
N PHE A 24 4.03 -6.90 11.49
CA PHE A 24 2.67 -7.43 11.41
C PHE A 24 1.91 -7.42 12.74
N PRO A 25 2.48 -7.84 13.90
CA PRO A 25 1.73 -7.85 15.16
C PRO A 25 1.18 -6.48 15.54
N ALA A 26 1.99 -5.43 15.42
CA ALA A 26 1.55 -4.07 15.71
C ALA A 26 0.51 -3.58 14.71
N TRP A 27 0.72 -3.87 13.43
CA TRP A 27 -0.20 -3.48 12.36
C TRP A 27 -1.56 -4.18 12.50
N SER A 28 -1.56 -5.49 12.72
CA SER A 28 -2.79 -6.28 12.81
C SER A 28 -3.62 -5.97 14.05
N SER A 29 -3.00 -5.43 15.09
CA SER A 29 -3.73 -5.04 16.31
C SER A 29 -4.38 -3.66 16.21
N LEU A 30 -4.06 -2.88 15.16
CA LEU A 30 -4.74 -1.62 14.91
C LEU A 30 -6.19 -1.86 14.48
N SER A 31 -7.07 -0.91 14.82
CA SER A 31 -8.45 -0.95 14.32
C SER A 31 -8.48 -0.77 12.80
N ILE A 32 -9.57 -1.22 12.17
CA ILE A 32 -9.75 -1.02 10.72
C ILE A 32 -9.72 0.47 10.32
N PRO A 33 -10.41 1.38 11.05
CA PRO A 33 -10.28 2.80 10.75
C PRO A 33 -8.85 3.33 10.84
N SER A 34 -8.07 2.87 11.82
CA SER A 34 -6.66 3.28 11.94
C SER A 34 -5.82 2.81 10.77
N ARG A 35 -6.00 1.56 10.34
CA ARG A 35 -5.29 1.05 9.16
C ARG A 35 -5.68 1.79 7.89
N ALA A 36 -6.98 2.08 7.72
CA ALA A 36 -7.47 2.87 6.59
C ALA A 36 -6.82 4.26 6.55
N GLU A 37 -6.65 4.89 7.71
CA GLU A 37 -5.99 6.19 7.81
C GLU A 37 -4.53 6.12 7.33
N TYR A 38 -3.79 5.06 7.67
CA TYR A 38 -2.43 4.86 7.17
C TYR A 38 -2.39 4.72 5.65
N LEU A 39 -3.35 3.99 5.06
CA LEU A 39 -3.45 3.86 3.60
C LEU A 39 -3.74 5.22 2.94
N MET A 40 -4.60 6.03 3.55
CA MET A 40 -4.89 7.38 3.06
C MET A 40 -3.66 8.28 3.14
N LYS A 41 -2.89 8.19 4.21
CA LYS A 41 -1.62 8.93 4.32
C LYS A 41 -0.61 8.48 3.27
N ALA A 42 -0.52 7.18 3.02
CA ALA A 42 0.34 6.65 1.96
C ALA A 42 -0.07 7.20 0.60
N ALA A 43 -1.38 7.23 0.30
CA ALA A 43 -1.88 7.81 -0.95
C ALA A 43 -1.50 9.29 -1.08
N THR A 44 -1.67 10.06 -0.02
CA THR A 44 -1.29 11.48 0.00
C THR A 44 0.21 11.68 -0.26
N GLU A 45 1.04 10.84 0.33
CA GLU A 45 2.50 10.93 0.12
C GLU A 45 2.88 10.54 -1.32
N VAL A 46 2.27 9.53 -1.89
CA VAL A 46 2.50 9.16 -3.30
C VAL A 46 2.05 10.31 -4.21
N GLU A 47 0.91 10.93 -3.93
CA GLU A 47 0.41 12.07 -4.71
C GLU A 47 1.38 13.25 -4.65
N ARG A 48 1.90 13.56 -3.48
CA ARG A 48 2.89 14.62 -3.29
C ARG A 48 4.17 14.37 -4.10
N ARG A 49 4.54 13.12 -4.26
CA ARG A 49 5.74 12.68 -4.97
C ARG A 49 5.43 11.97 -6.29
N LEU A 50 4.30 12.32 -6.91
CA LEU A 50 3.77 11.65 -8.10
C LEU A 50 4.81 11.52 -9.21
N GLU A 51 5.49 12.61 -9.55
CA GLU A 51 6.49 12.62 -10.63
C GLU A 51 7.67 11.71 -10.31
N GLU A 52 8.14 11.72 -9.08
CA GLU A 52 9.24 10.87 -8.62
C GLU A 52 8.90 9.39 -8.77
N PHE A 53 7.70 8.99 -8.34
CA PHE A 53 7.24 7.62 -8.49
C PHE A 53 7.05 7.24 -9.96
N ALA A 54 6.53 8.15 -10.77
CA ALA A 54 6.32 7.90 -12.20
C ALA A 54 7.65 7.68 -12.93
N VAL A 55 8.68 8.45 -12.62
CA VAL A 55 10.02 8.28 -13.18
C VAL A 55 10.60 6.91 -12.77
N ALA A 56 10.48 6.54 -11.51
CA ALA A 56 10.97 5.26 -11.01
C ALA A 56 10.28 4.08 -11.73
N GLU A 57 8.96 4.15 -11.89
CA GLU A 57 8.18 3.12 -12.58
C GLU A 57 8.59 3.02 -14.06
N ALA A 58 8.72 4.16 -14.72
CA ALA A 58 9.12 4.19 -16.14
C ALA A 58 10.49 3.55 -16.34
N LYS A 59 11.45 3.85 -15.48
CA LYS A 59 12.80 3.28 -15.54
C LYS A 59 12.80 1.78 -15.27
N ASP A 60 12.06 1.35 -14.26
CA ASP A 60 12.02 -0.05 -13.88
C ASP A 60 11.38 -0.93 -14.96
N GLN A 61 10.27 -0.49 -15.53
CA GLN A 61 9.46 -1.26 -16.48
C GLN A 61 9.82 -0.98 -17.94
N GLY A 62 10.63 0.03 -18.23
CA GLY A 62 10.98 0.40 -19.60
C GLY A 62 9.82 0.98 -20.40
N LYS A 63 8.86 1.62 -19.73
CA LYS A 63 7.69 2.22 -20.38
C LYS A 63 7.84 3.74 -20.51
N PRO A 64 7.07 4.39 -21.41
CA PRO A 64 7.09 5.83 -21.54
C PRO A 64 6.67 6.54 -20.25
N LEU A 65 7.36 7.62 -19.90
CA LEU A 65 7.07 8.42 -18.72
C LEU A 65 5.63 8.94 -18.71
N SER A 66 5.10 9.33 -19.88
CA SER A 66 3.71 9.82 -19.99
C SER A 66 2.69 8.79 -19.53
N LEU A 67 2.94 7.51 -19.76
CA LEU A 67 2.07 6.43 -19.33
C LEU A 67 2.08 6.30 -17.80
N SER A 68 3.26 6.32 -17.19
CA SER A 68 3.40 6.29 -15.74
C SER A 68 2.73 7.47 -15.08
N LEU A 69 2.92 8.68 -15.60
CA LEU A 69 2.36 9.91 -15.03
C LEU A 69 0.84 9.97 -15.13
N LYS A 70 0.27 9.53 -16.25
CA LYS A 70 -1.17 9.70 -16.52
C LYS A 70 -2.02 8.52 -16.10
N ILE A 71 -1.45 7.33 -16.06
CA ILE A 71 -2.20 6.10 -15.84
C ILE A 71 -1.72 5.33 -14.61
N ASP A 72 -0.45 4.92 -14.57
CA ASP A 72 0.03 3.97 -13.56
C ASP A 72 0.00 4.55 -12.15
N ILE A 73 0.60 5.70 -11.93
CA ILE A 73 0.67 6.27 -10.59
C ILE A 73 -0.68 6.83 -10.13
N PRO A 74 -1.48 7.51 -10.98
CA PRO A 74 -2.85 7.86 -10.59
C PRO A 74 -3.69 6.65 -10.18
N ARG A 75 -3.49 5.49 -10.83
CA ARG A 75 -4.17 4.26 -10.45
C ARG A 75 -3.77 3.76 -9.05
N VAL A 76 -2.50 3.92 -8.66
CA VAL A 76 -2.04 3.61 -7.31
C VAL A 76 -2.84 4.42 -6.29
N LEU A 77 -3.02 5.72 -6.52
CA LEU A 77 -3.79 6.60 -5.65
C LEU A 77 -5.24 6.17 -5.55
N THR A 78 -5.86 5.92 -6.70
CA THR A 78 -7.25 5.45 -6.76
C THR A 78 -7.43 4.15 -5.99
N ASN A 79 -6.53 3.20 -6.17
CA ASN A 79 -6.61 1.90 -5.51
C ASN A 79 -6.40 2.01 -4.00
N LEU A 80 -5.40 2.74 -3.54
CA LEU A 80 -5.16 2.93 -2.10
C LEU A 80 -6.38 3.56 -1.42
N ARG A 81 -6.95 4.59 -2.03
CA ARG A 81 -8.12 5.29 -1.50
C ARG A 81 -9.37 4.43 -1.53
N ALA A 82 -9.58 3.70 -2.62
CA ALA A 82 -10.75 2.82 -2.77
C ALA A 82 -10.72 1.68 -1.74
N PHE A 83 -9.56 1.04 -1.54
CA PHE A 83 -9.45 -0.04 -0.56
C PHE A 83 -9.55 0.47 0.88
N ALA A 84 -9.01 1.65 1.18
CA ALA A 84 -9.15 2.28 2.49
C ALA A 84 -10.63 2.54 2.81
N GLU A 85 -11.38 3.11 1.87
CA GLU A 85 -12.82 3.37 2.04
C GLU A 85 -13.63 2.07 2.07
N GLY A 86 -13.29 1.11 1.22
CA GLY A 86 -14.00 -0.16 1.11
C GLY A 86 -13.97 -0.99 2.39
N GLN A 87 -12.90 -0.91 3.17
CA GLN A 87 -12.78 -1.65 4.42
C GLN A 87 -13.83 -1.24 5.44
N LYS A 88 -14.22 0.04 5.46
CA LYS A 88 -15.26 0.54 6.36
C LYS A 88 -16.60 -0.10 6.06
N HIS A 89 -16.96 -0.21 4.79
CA HIS A 89 -18.22 -0.82 4.37
C HIS A 89 -18.26 -2.32 4.65
N LEU A 90 -17.17 -3.03 4.41
CA LEU A 90 -17.08 -4.46 4.71
C LEU A 90 -17.24 -4.74 6.20
N LEU A 91 -16.64 -3.91 7.06
CA LEU A 91 -16.75 -4.03 8.50
C LEU A 91 -18.19 -3.82 8.95
N GLU A 92 -18.85 -2.78 8.46
CA GLU A 92 -20.25 -2.49 8.81
C GLU A 92 -21.16 -3.63 8.41
N THR A 93 -20.99 -4.20 7.22
CA THR A 93 -21.76 -5.34 6.73
C THR A 93 -21.53 -6.57 7.60
N SER A 94 -20.26 -6.88 7.91
CA SER A 94 -19.92 -8.02 8.76
C SER A 94 -20.50 -7.89 10.16
N ASN A 95 -20.44 -6.71 10.76
CA ASN A 95 -21.01 -6.46 12.08
C ASN A 95 -22.53 -6.61 12.07
N SER A 96 -23.19 -6.16 11.03
CA SER A 96 -24.64 -6.33 10.87
C SER A 96 -25.04 -7.80 10.81
N MET A 97 -24.28 -8.60 10.06
CA MET A 97 -24.54 -10.04 9.94
C MET A 97 -24.33 -10.77 11.28
N VAL A 98 -23.26 -10.46 11.99
CA VAL A 98 -23.00 -11.04 13.31
C VAL A 98 -24.09 -10.69 14.31
N SER A 99 -24.59 -9.47 14.28
CA SER A 99 -25.68 -9.03 15.14
C SER A 99 -26.98 -9.79 14.87
N VAL A 100 -27.25 -10.16 13.62
CA VAL A 100 -28.44 -10.94 13.26
C VAL A 100 -28.32 -12.40 13.70
N GLU A 101 -27.14 -12.98 13.64
CA GLU A 101 -26.92 -14.38 14.03
C GLU A 101 -27.07 -14.60 15.55
N HIS A 102 -26.89 -13.58 16.35
CA HIS A 102 -26.98 -13.66 17.83
C HIS A 102 -28.37 -13.29 18.38
N GLN A 103 -29.33 -12.98 17.52
CA GLN A 103 -30.72 -12.74 17.87
C GLN A 103 -31.56 -13.98 17.70
#